data_f0f030ccae1acd2ed51d7b6af9b0d551
#
_entry.id   f0f030ccae1acd2ed51d7b6af9b0d551
#
_cell.length_a   1.000
_cell.length_b   1.000
_cell.length_c   1.000
_cell.angle_alpha   90.00
_cell.angle_beta   90.00
_cell.angle_gamma   90.00
#
_symmetry.space_group_name_H-M   'P 1'
#
loop_
_entity.id
_entity.type
_entity.pdbx_description
1 polymer ?
#
loop_
_entity_poly.entity_id
_entity_poly.type
_entity_poly.pdbx_seq_one_letter_code
_entity_poly.pdbx_strand_id
1 'polypeptide(L)'
;MKRKIVRIFIYFVYLWCCIWYDKKYLVGENFNREHFSNGWKKALRCWFPQKVLGYARNIPFPISKNVMIVNYNNITFSSDDISNFFSPGCFYQATKGKIYIGHGTMIAPNCGIITTNHDLNDLKKHVDGKDVKLGENCWIGMNSIILPGVELGDKTIVGAGSVVTKSFIEGNCVIAGNPARKIKDL
;
A
#
# COMPACT_ATOMS: atom_id res chain seq x y z
N MET A 1 36.59 0.34 -8.91
CA MET A 1 36.42 -1.10 -8.64
C MET A 1 35.18 -1.40 -7.80
N LYS A 2 35.00 -0.87 -6.58
CA LYS A 2 33.83 -1.15 -5.70
C LYS A 2 32.45 -0.91 -6.36
N ARG A 3 32.25 0.20 -7.09
CA ARG A 3 30.96 0.48 -7.78
C ARG A 3 30.58 -0.55 -8.84
N LYS A 4 31.56 -1.07 -9.61
CA LYS A 4 31.30 -2.13 -10.60
C LYS A 4 30.84 -3.42 -9.94
N ILE A 5 31.47 -3.81 -8.85
CA ILE A 5 31.11 -5.02 -8.08
C ILE A 5 29.68 -4.92 -7.55
N VAL A 6 29.31 -3.76 -7.00
CA VAL A 6 27.96 -3.53 -6.48
C VAL A 6 26.91 -3.64 -7.60
N ARG A 7 27.16 -3.04 -8.76
CA ARG A 7 26.24 -3.14 -9.92
C ARG A 7 26.06 -4.59 -10.41
N ILE A 8 27.15 -5.35 -10.47
CA ILE A 8 27.11 -6.77 -10.84
C ILE A 8 26.27 -7.56 -9.83
N PHE A 9 26.48 -7.34 -8.54
CA PHE A 9 25.69 -7.97 -7.48
C PHE A 9 24.20 -7.64 -7.60
N ILE A 10 23.86 -6.35 -7.78
CA ILE A 10 22.46 -5.91 -7.96
C ILE A 10 21.83 -6.55 -9.19
N TYR A 11 22.59 -6.71 -10.28
CA TYR A 11 22.11 -7.38 -11.48
C TYR A 11 21.71 -8.84 -11.22
N PHE A 12 22.49 -9.59 -10.47
CA PHE A 12 22.12 -10.96 -10.06
C PHE A 12 20.91 -10.97 -9.12
N VAL A 13 20.83 -10.05 -8.17
CA VAL A 13 19.65 -9.91 -7.31
C VAL A 13 18.41 -9.58 -8.14
N TYR A 14 18.51 -8.69 -9.12
CA TYR A 14 17.42 -8.37 -10.04
C TYR A 14 16.96 -9.62 -10.81
N LEU A 15 17.88 -10.37 -11.42
CA LEU A 15 17.54 -11.60 -12.15
C LEU A 15 16.83 -12.60 -11.23
N TRP A 16 17.35 -12.78 -10.02
CA TRP A 16 16.71 -13.62 -9.02
C TRP A 16 15.30 -13.16 -8.67
N CYS A 17 15.12 -11.86 -8.40
CA CYS A 17 13.80 -11.30 -8.09
C CYS A 17 12.82 -11.44 -9.26
N CYS A 18 13.27 -11.37 -10.51
CA CYS A 18 12.43 -11.54 -11.70
C CYS A 18 11.86 -12.96 -11.86
N ILE A 19 12.40 -13.95 -11.17
CA ILE A 19 11.83 -15.30 -11.13
C ILE A 19 10.53 -15.32 -10.30
N TRP A 20 10.44 -14.46 -9.28
CA TRP A 20 9.42 -14.52 -8.25
C TRP A 20 8.43 -13.35 -8.29
N TYR A 21 8.85 -12.23 -8.86
CA TYR A 21 8.08 -10.97 -8.90
C TYR A 21 7.99 -10.45 -10.33
N ASP A 22 6.91 -9.77 -10.64
CA ASP A 22 6.75 -9.11 -11.94
C ASP A 22 7.70 -7.92 -12.05
N LYS A 23 8.42 -7.86 -13.16
CA LYS A 23 9.43 -6.83 -13.47
C LYS A 23 8.90 -5.40 -13.36
N LYS A 24 7.62 -5.19 -13.67
CA LYS A 24 6.99 -3.86 -13.61
C LYS A 24 7.00 -3.25 -12.20
N TYR A 25 7.12 -4.07 -11.15
CA TYR A 25 7.20 -3.63 -9.77
C TYR A 25 8.63 -3.52 -9.23
N LEU A 26 9.63 -3.94 -10.00
CA LEU A 26 11.04 -3.89 -9.63
C LEU A 26 11.75 -2.71 -10.31
N VAL A 27 11.13 -1.55 -10.24
CA VAL A 27 11.58 -0.29 -10.89
C VAL A 27 11.55 0.88 -9.91
N GLY A 28 11.99 2.04 -10.38
CA GLY A 28 11.98 3.28 -9.62
C GLY A 28 13.06 3.36 -8.54
N GLU A 29 12.93 4.35 -7.65
CA GLU A 29 13.93 4.63 -6.61
C GLU A 29 14.11 3.48 -5.63
N ASN A 30 13.03 2.76 -5.31
CA ASN A 30 13.07 1.60 -4.42
C ASN A 30 13.95 0.46 -4.98
N PHE A 31 14.06 0.36 -6.31
CA PHE A 31 14.84 -0.68 -7.00
C PHE A 31 15.94 -0.09 -7.87
N ASN A 32 16.65 0.89 -7.33
CA ASN A 32 17.78 1.52 -8.02
C ASN A 32 18.85 0.48 -8.37
N ARG A 33 19.39 0.56 -9.61
CA ARG A 33 20.38 -0.40 -10.12
C ARG A 33 21.83 0.03 -9.87
N GLU A 34 22.03 1.23 -9.36
CA GLU A 34 23.37 1.76 -9.10
C GLU A 34 23.83 1.56 -7.66
N HIS A 35 22.88 1.47 -6.72
CA HIS A 35 23.16 1.19 -5.34
C HIS A 35 22.11 0.22 -4.77
N PHE A 36 22.51 -0.55 -3.76
CA PHE A 36 21.65 -1.56 -3.14
C PHE A 36 20.61 -0.91 -2.24
N SER A 37 19.51 -0.46 -2.85
CA SER A 37 18.42 0.28 -2.23
C SER A 37 17.55 -0.59 -1.29
N ASN A 38 16.65 0.06 -0.57
CA ASN A 38 15.76 -0.63 0.37
C ASN A 38 14.82 -1.63 -0.29
N GLY A 39 14.37 -1.37 -1.51
CA GLY A 39 13.53 -2.30 -2.27
C GLY A 39 14.19 -3.67 -2.47
N TRP A 40 15.47 -3.68 -2.88
CA TRP A 40 16.22 -4.94 -3.03
C TRP A 40 16.34 -5.71 -1.71
N LYS A 41 16.69 -5.00 -0.62
CA LYS A 41 16.78 -5.60 0.72
C LYS A 41 15.45 -6.20 1.15
N LYS A 42 14.36 -5.48 0.92
CA LYS A 42 12.99 -5.94 1.23
C LYS A 42 12.57 -7.11 0.36
N ALA A 43 12.81 -7.05 -0.96
CA ALA A 43 12.47 -8.16 -1.86
C ALA A 43 13.16 -9.46 -1.45
N LEU A 44 14.45 -9.44 -1.14
CA LEU A 44 15.17 -10.60 -0.67
C LEU A 44 14.68 -11.09 0.70
N ARG A 45 14.41 -10.16 1.63
CA ARG A 45 13.92 -10.51 2.97
C ARG A 45 12.51 -11.11 2.94
N CYS A 46 11.66 -10.59 2.06
CA CYS A 46 10.27 -11.03 1.96
C CYS A 46 10.13 -12.30 1.10
N TRP A 47 11.08 -12.59 0.23
CA TRP A 47 10.99 -13.72 -0.70
C TRP A 47 10.66 -15.05 -0.01
N PHE A 48 11.43 -15.46 0.98
CA PHE A 48 11.23 -16.75 1.64
C PHE A 48 9.87 -16.87 2.31
N PRO A 49 9.45 -15.95 3.21
CA PRO A 49 8.13 -16.04 3.82
C PRO A 49 7.01 -15.91 2.78
N GLN A 50 7.15 -15.06 1.77
CA GLN A 50 6.11 -14.81 0.79
C GLN A 50 5.95 -15.96 -0.21
N LYS A 51 7.03 -16.42 -0.80
CA LYS A 51 7.01 -17.37 -1.92
C LYS A 51 7.16 -18.82 -1.50
N VAL A 52 7.97 -19.10 -0.48
CA VAL A 52 8.21 -20.47 0.02
C VAL A 52 7.20 -20.82 1.08
N LEU A 53 7.07 -20.04 2.16
CA LEU A 53 6.08 -20.30 3.22
C LEU A 53 4.63 -19.96 2.82
N GLY A 54 4.43 -19.26 1.71
CA GLY A 54 3.13 -19.08 1.08
C GLY A 54 2.25 -17.99 1.66
N TYR A 55 2.76 -17.06 2.49
CA TYR A 55 1.97 -15.97 3.10
C TYR A 55 1.19 -15.13 2.08
N ALA A 56 1.75 -14.92 0.89
CA ALA A 56 1.12 -14.17 -0.18
C ALA A 56 1.74 -14.56 -1.53
N ARG A 57 1.78 -15.88 -1.82
CA ARG A 57 2.47 -16.44 -2.99
C ARG A 57 1.95 -15.88 -4.31
N ASN A 58 0.66 -15.62 -4.40
CA ASN A 58 -0.02 -15.10 -5.58
C ASN A 58 0.24 -13.63 -5.87
N ILE A 59 0.75 -12.85 -4.91
CA ILE A 59 1.01 -11.42 -5.11
C ILE A 59 2.31 -11.24 -5.92
N PRO A 60 2.27 -10.50 -7.05
CA PRO A 60 3.39 -10.42 -7.98
C PRO A 60 4.48 -9.42 -7.60
N PHE A 61 4.42 -8.83 -6.42
CA PHE A 61 5.41 -7.88 -5.90
C PHE A 61 5.79 -8.19 -4.45
N PRO A 62 6.95 -7.72 -3.98
CA PRO A 62 7.38 -7.97 -2.60
C PRO A 62 6.51 -7.24 -1.60
N ILE A 63 6.08 -7.95 -0.56
CA ILE A 63 5.32 -7.39 0.56
C ILE A 63 5.90 -7.86 1.89
N SER A 64 5.74 -7.04 2.93
CA SER A 64 6.13 -7.44 4.29
C SER A 64 5.23 -8.55 4.83
N LYS A 65 5.81 -9.44 5.65
CA LYS A 65 5.13 -10.60 6.25
C LYS A 65 3.80 -10.26 6.94
N ASN A 66 3.72 -9.09 7.57
CA ASN A 66 2.57 -8.67 8.36
C ASN A 66 1.64 -7.72 7.58
N VAL A 67 1.74 -7.68 6.25
CA VAL A 67 0.80 -6.98 5.37
C VAL A 67 -0.20 -8.00 4.84
N MET A 68 -1.48 -7.70 4.97
CA MET A 68 -2.55 -8.51 4.40
C MET A 68 -3.18 -7.77 3.22
N ILE A 69 -3.25 -8.45 2.08
CA ILE A 69 -3.90 -7.95 0.87
C ILE A 69 -4.93 -8.97 0.41
N VAL A 70 -6.18 -8.54 0.36
CA VAL A 70 -7.28 -9.34 -0.20
C VAL A 70 -7.58 -8.79 -1.58
N ASN A 71 -7.35 -9.62 -2.60
CA ASN A 71 -7.54 -9.30 -4.02
C ASN A 71 -6.66 -8.13 -4.52
N TYR A 72 -5.37 -8.38 -4.67
CA TYR A 72 -4.40 -7.39 -5.17
C TYR A 72 -4.73 -6.84 -6.58
N ASN A 73 -5.52 -7.57 -7.39
CA ASN A 73 -5.92 -7.13 -8.74
C ASN A 73 -6.81 -5.88 -8.71
N ASN A 74 -7.45 -5.62 -7.59
CA ASN A 74 -8.29 -4.44 -7.36
C ASN A 74 -7.52 -3.28 -6.71
N ILE A 75 -6.19 -3.35 -6.62
CA ILE A 75 -5.37 -2.27 -6.08
C ILE A 75 -4.55 -1.66 -7.21
N THR A 76 -4.73 -0.36 -7.43
CA THR A 76 -3.96 0.44 -8.39
C THR A 76 -3.02 1.38 -7.63
N PHE A 77 -1.75 1.35 -7.96
CA PHE A 77 -0.72 2.20 -7.37
C PHE A 77 0.45 2.40 -8.34
N SER A 78 1.24 3.45 -8.14
CA SER A 78 2.52 3.62 -8.83
C SER A 78 3.57 2.64 -8.30
N SER A 79 4.35 2.02 -9.16
CA SER A 79 5.45 1.14 -8.73
C SER A 79 6.50 1.83 -7.85
N ASP A 80 6.64 3.16 -7.95
CA ASP A 80 7.51 3.95 -7.08
C ASP A 80 7.03 3.96 -5.63
N ASP A 81 5.72 3.75 -5.42
CA ASP A 81 5.08 3.77 -4.09
C ASP A 81 4.94 2.38 -3.46
N ILE A 82 5.65 1.38 -4.01
CA ILE A 82 5.63 0.00 -3.51
C ILE A 82 6.02 -0.11 -2.02
N SER A 83 6.73 0.89 -1.49
CA SER A 83 7.08 0.98 -0.07
C SER A 83 5.87 0.96 0.87
N ASN A 84 4.68 1.34 0.41
CA ASN A 84 3.44 1.23 1.18
C ASN A 84 3.14 -0.21 1.60
N PHE A 85 3.53 -1.20 0.79
CA PHE A 85 3.36 -2.61 1.11
C PHE A 85 4.50 -3.19 1.97
N PHE A 86 5.44 -2.36 2.37
CA PHE A 86 6.47 -2.71 3.35
C PHE A 86 6.13 -2.25 4.77
N SER A 87 5.09 -1.42 4.93
CA SER A 87 4.60 -0.94 6.23
C SER A 87 3.88 -2.07 6.97
N PRO A 88 4.38 -2.52 8.14
CA PRO A 88 3.83 -3.69 8.81
C PRO A 88 2.41 -3.42 9.34
N GLY A 89 1.62 -4.49 9.42
CA GLY A 89 0.27 -4.46 10.01
C GLY A 89 -0.81 -3.83 9.12
N CYS A 90 -0.46 -3.35 7.92
CA CYS A 90 -1.47 -2.80 7.02
C CYS A 90 -2.39 -3.88 6.46
N PHE A 91 -3.67 -3.52 6.33
CA PHE A 91 -4.72 -4.36 5.77
C PHE A 91 -5.39 -3.66 4.59
N TYR A 92 -5.26 -4.26 3.40
CA TYR A 92 -5.86 -3.78 2.16
C TYR A 92 -6.95 -4.76 1.74
N GLN A 93 -8.21 -4.42 2.01
CA GLN A 93 -9.35 -5.26 1.63
C GLN A 93 -10.02 -4.66 0.39
N ALA A 94 -9.75 -5.25 -0.77
CA ALA A 94 -10.27 -4.83 -2.07
C ALA A 94 -11.17 -5.93 -2.69
N THR A 95 -12.11 -6.47 -1.90
CA THR A 95 -12.89 -7.66 -2.28
C THR A 95 -13.92 -7.35 -3.37
N LYS A 96 -14.76 -6.35 -3.17
CA LYS A 96 -15.85 -5.98 -4.08
C LYS A 96 -15.71 -4.56 -4.66
N GLY A 97 -14.80 -3.75 -4.14
CA GLY A 97 -14.44 -2.42 -4.66
C GLY A 97 -12.96 -2.36 -4.96
N LYS A 98 -12.50 -1.27 -5.53
CA LYS A 98 -11.11 -1.01 -5.87
C LYS A 98 -10.46 -0.04 -4.88
N ILE A 99 -9.17 -0.16 -4.70
CA ILE A 99 -8.34 0.80 -3.96
C ILE A 99 -7.44 1.49 -4.97
N TYR A 100 -7.52 2.81 -5.04
CA TYR A 100 -6.63 3.65 -5.84
C TYR A 100 -5.71 4.43 -4.89
N ILE A 101 -4.41 4.30 -5.08
CA ILE A 101 -3.38 4.99 -4.30
C ILE A 101 -2.66 5.92 -5.26
N GLY A 102 -2.86 7.23 -5.11
CA GLY A 102 -2.20 8.26 -5.90
C GLY A 102 -0.70 8.30 -5.66
N HIS A 103 0.03 8.75 -6.67
CA HIS A 103 1.49 8.80 -6.64
C HIS A 103 2.01 9.69 -5.48
N GLY A 104 3.10 9.24 -4.84
CA GLY A 104 3.70 9.93 -3.69
C GLY A 104 2.94 9.78 -2.38
N THR A 105 1.80 9.06 -2.37
CA THR A 105 1.03 8.82 -1.15
C THR A 105 1.72 7.81 -0.26
N MET A 106 1.86 8.16 1.02
CA MET A 106 2.50 7.35 2.04
C MET A 106 1.49 6.79 3.04
N ILE A 107 1.55 5.48 3.28
CA ILE A 107 0.68 4.78 4.23
C ILE A 107 1.55 4.25 5.38
N ALA A 108 1.30 4.77 6.57
CA ALA A 108 2.01 4.38 7.78
C ALA A 108 1.59 2.98 8.27
N PRO A 109 2.33 2.38 9.21
CA PRO A 109 1.98 1.06 9.75
C PRO A 109 0.58 0.95 10.37
N ASN A 110 0.05 -0.27 10.35
CA ASN A 110 -1.23 -0.65 10.95
C ASN A 110 -2.45 0.09 10.37
N CYS A 111 -2.37 0.60 9.15
CA CYS A 111 -3.53 1.21 8.48
C CYS A 111 -4.43 0.15 7.86
N GLY A 112 -5.75 0.38 7.91
CA GLY A 112 -6.76 -0.40 7.22
C GLY A 112 -7.40 0.40 6.09
N ILE A 113 -7.42 -0.17 4.88
CA ILE A 113 -8.14 0.40 3.74
C ILE A 113 -9.11 -0.66 3.27
N ILE A 114 -10.41 -0.40 3.42
CA ILE A 114 -11.46 -1.39 3.20
C ILE A 114 -12.51 -0.88 2.23
N THR A 115 -12.96 -1.76 1.34
CA THR A 115 -13.89 -1.41 0.24
C THR A 115 -15.29 -2.00 0.43
N THR A 116 -15.51 -2.87 1.43
CA THR A 116 -16.82 -3.48 1.68
C THR A 116 -17.03 -3.77 3.15
N ASN A 117 -18.30 -3.81 3.58
CA ASN A 117 -18.75 -4.17 4.92
C ASN A 117 -19.70 -5.36 4.86
N HIS A 118 -20.01 -5.96 6.00
CA HIS A 118 -21.12 -6.88 6.14
C HIS A 118 -22.47 -6.15 6.08
N ASP A 119 -23.50 -6.86 5.63
CA ASP A 119 -24.87 -6.38 5.72
C ASP A 119 -25.29 -6.35 7.20
N LEU A 120 -25.89 -5.25 7.64
CA LEU A 120 -26.28 -5.08 9.04
C LEU A 120 -27.47 -5.97 9.42
N ASN A 121 -28.27 -6.42 8.45
CA ASN A 121 -29.42 -7.30 8.69
C ASN A 121 -29.07 -8.79 8.53
N ASP A 122 -27.99 -9.10 7.80
CA ASP A 122 -27.51 -10.46 7.61
C ASP A 122 -25.97 -10.47 7.54
N LEU A 123 -25.31 -10.66 8.64
CA LEU A 123 -23.85 -10.66 8.76
C LEU A 123 -23.14 -11.73 7.91
N LYS A 124 -23.87 -12.71 7.37
CA LYS A 124 -23.32 -13.69 6.41
C LYS A 124 -23.17 -13.10 5.01
N LYS A 125 -23.84 -12.00 4.74
CA LYS A 125 -23.77 -11.28 3.48
C LYS A 125 -22.86 -10.05 3.56
N HIS A 126 -22.31 -9.68 2.45
CA HIS A 126 -21.57 -8.43 2.30
C HIS A 126 -22.40 -7.50 1.41
N VAL A 127 -22.45 -6.24 1.81
CA VAL A 127 -22.99 -5.18 0.94
C VAL A 127 -22.11 -4.99 -0.31
N ASP A 128 -22.63 -4.27 -1.30
CA ASP A 128 -21.84 -3.92 -2.47
C ASP A 128 -20.62 -3.10 -2.08
N GLY A 129 -19.50 -3.42 -2.72
CA GLY A 129 -18.26 -2.71 -2.48
C GLY A 129 -18.31 -1.30 -3.04
N LYS A 130 -17.59 -0.41 -2.36
CA LYS A 130 -17.37 0.97 -2.84
C LYS A 130 -15.88 1.21 -2.95
N ASP A 131 -15.49 1.83 -4.05
CA ASP A 131 -14.09 2.16 -4.27
C ASP A 131 -13.56 3.12 -3.20
N VAL A 132 -12.30 2.96 -2.85
CA VAL A 132 -11.57 3.91 -2.02
C VAL A 132 -10.51 4.58 -2.89
N LYS A 133 -10.47 5.90 -2.87
CA LYS A 133 -9.50 6.67 -3.63
C LYS A 133 -8.68 7.55 -2.71
N LEU A 134 -7.38 7.36 -2.75
CA LEU A 134 -6.42 8.24 -2.10
C LEU A 134 -5.75 9.06 -3.20
N GLY A 135 -5.82 10.38 -3.10
CA GLY A 135 -5.19 11.31 -4.02
C GLY A 135 -3.66 11.22 -4.00
N GLU A 136 -3.01 12.10 -4.74
CA GLU A 136 -1.55 12.17 -4.79
C GLU A 136 -0.97 12.87 -3.56
N ASN A 137 0.25 12.47 -3.17
CA ASN A 137 1.00 13.08 -2.07
C ASN A 137 0.22 13.12 -0.74
N CYS A 138 -0.68 12.19 -0.50
CA CYS A 138 -1.36 12.03 0.78
C CYS A 138 -0.46 11.38 1.83
N TRP A 139 -0.76 11.62 3.10
CA TRP A 139 -0.14 10.89 4.20
C TRP A 139 -1.21 10.28 5.10
N ILE A 140 -1.25 8.96 5.15
CA ILE A 140 -2.16 8.21 6.02
C ILE A 140 -1.40 7.85 7.29
N GLY A 141 -1.73 8.52 8.38
CA GLY A 141 -1.09 8.33 9.69
C GLY A 141 -1.33 6.95 10.27
N MET A 142 -0.41 6.49 11.13
CA MET A 142 -0.42 5.16 11.75
C MET A 142 -1.76 4.84 12.43
N ASN A 143 -2.18 3.58 12.37
CA ASN A 143 -3.43 3.07 12.95
C ASN A 143 -4.71 3.71 12.41
N SER A 144 -4.67 4.36 11.24
CA SER A 144 -5.87 4.94 10.63
C SER A 144 -6.64 3.90 9.82
N ILE A 145 -7.97 4.08 9.76
CA ILE A 145 -8.87 3.25 8.98
C ILE A 145 -9.60 4.13 7.96
N ILE A 146 -9.55 3.71 6.69
CA ILE A 146 -10.28 4.34 5.58
C ILE A 146 -11.43 3.43 5.19
N LEU A 147 -12.66 3.93 5.31
CA LEU A 147 -13.88 3.15 5.10
C LEU A 147 -14.33 3.13 3.63
N PRO A 148 -15.24 2.20 3.25
CA PRO A 148 -15.73 2.05 1.88
C PRO A 148 -16.35 3.34 1.33
N GLY A 149 -15.99 3.69 0.10
CA GLY A 149 -16.52 4.86 -0.60
C GLY A 149 -15.83 6.18 -0.27
N VAL A 150 -14.79 6.16 0.54
CA VAL A 150 -14.02 7.38 0.85
C VAL A 150 -13.14 7.76 -0.32
N GLU A 151 -13.18 9.06 -0.66
CA GLU A 151 -12.28 9.71 -1.60
C GLU A 151 -11.55 10.86 -0.89
N LEU A 152 -10.22 10.80 -0.90
CA LEU A 152 -9.34 11.85 -0.39
C LEU A 152 -8.69 12.55 -1.57
N GLY A 153 -8.85 13.86 -1.64
CA GLY A 153 -8.13 14.69 -2.61
C GLY A 153 -6.64 14.78 -2.28
N ASP A 154 -5.88 15.31 -3.22
CA ASP A 154 -4.43 15.40 -3.14
C ASP A 154 -3.95 16.12 -1.88
N LYS A 155 -2.78 15.74 -1.39
CA LYS A 155 -2.15 16.34 -0.20
C LYS A 155 -3.03 16.28 1.05
N THR A 156 -3.93 15.32 1.16
CA THR A 156 -4.67 15.09 2.40
C THR A 156 -3.79 14.37 3.42
N ILE A 157 -3.69 14.95 4.63
CA ILE A 157 -3.01 14.33 5.76
C ILE A 157 -4.06 13.76 6.71
N VAL A 158 -4.03 12.46 6.92
CA VAL A 158 -4.86 11.76 7.92
C VAL A 158 -4.05 11.59 9.20
N GLY A 159 -4.49 12.21 10.28
CA GLY A 159 -3.86 12.07 11.60
C GLY A 159 -3.91 10.62 12.10
N ALA A 160 -2.88 10.21 12.84
CA ALA A 160 -2.79 8.84 13.38
C ALA A 160 -4.04 8.47 14.22
N GLY A 161 -4.44 7.20 14.15
CA GLY A 161 -5.60 6.68 14.90
C GLY A 161 -6.96 7.15 14.39
N SER A 162 -7.03 7.75 13.21
CA SER A 162 -8.27 8.30 12.66
C SER A 162 -9.12 7.23 11.99
N VAL A 163 -10.46 7.40 12.05
CA VAL A 163 -11.41 6.61 11.26
C VAL A 163 -12.10 7.53 10.26
N VAL A 164 -11.74 7.38 8.99
CA VAL A 164 -12.26 8.21 7.91
C VAL A 164 -13.51 7.55 7.34
N THR A 165 -14.66 8.18 7.62
CA THR A 165 -16.01 7.65 7.29
C THR A 165 -16.67 8.40 6.13
N LYS A 166 -16.08 9.51 5.65
CA LYS A 166 -16.59 10.33 4.55
C LYS A 166 -15.44 10.90 3.73
N SER A 167 -15.75 11.33 2.52
CA SER A 167 -14.77 11.90 1.59
C SER A 167 -14.36 13.33 1.95
N PHE A 168 -13.13 13.69 1.51
CA PHE A 168 -12.54 15.02 1.58
C PHE A 168 -11.86 15.30 0.23
N ILE A 169 -12.67 15.49 -0.80
CA ILE A 169 -12.25 15.52 -2.21
C ILE A 169 -11.41 16.75 -2.59
N GLU A 170 -11.55 17.85 -1.84
CA GLU A 170 -10.80 19.09 -2.11
C GLU A 170 -9.30 18.95 -1.79
N GLY A 171 -8.94 18.01 -0.90
CA GLY A 171 -7.55 17.81 -0.51
C GLY A 171 -6.94 18.99 0.25
N ASN A 172 -5.62 19.12 0.19
CA ASN A 172 -4.84 20.20 0.82
C ASN A 172 -5.25 20.48 2.28
N CYS A 173 -5.47 19.45 3.06
CA CYS A 173 -5.96 19.60 4.43
C CYS A 173 -5.44 18.51 5.37
N VAL A 174 -5.53 18.79 6.65
CA VAL A 174 -5.32 17.81 7.74
C VAL A 174 -6.68 17.40 8.26
N ILE A 175 -6.94 16.11 8.31
CA ILE A 175 -8.12 15.50 8.92
C ILE A 175 -7.69 14.58 10.07
N ALA A 176 -8.45 14.49 11.13
CA ALA A 176 -8.17 13.60 12.25
C ALA A 176 -9.42 13.27 13.07
N GLY A 177 -9.32 12.21 13.88
CA GLY A 177 -10.34 11.81 14.86
C GLY A 177 -11.15 10.57 14.45
N ASN A 178 -12.07 10.16 15.31
CA ASN A 178 -13.02 9.08 15.09
C ASN A 178 -14.44 9.56 15.44
N PRO A 179 -15.29 9.86 14.44
CA PRO A 179 -14.98 9.90 13.02
C PRO A 179 -14.10 11.12 12.65
N ALA A 180 -13.29 10.98 11.60
CA ALA A 180 -12.38 12.03 11.16
C ALA A 180 -13.12 13.31 10.74
N ARG A 181 -12.54 14.46 11.11
CA ARG A 181 -13.01 15.80 10.75
C ARG A 181 -11.83 16.61 10.23
N LYS A 182 -12.11 17.60 9.40
CA LYS A 182 -11.11 18.58 8.96
C LYS A 182 -10.64 19.39 10.17
N ILE A 183 -9.33 19.43 10.37
CA ILE A 183 -8.68 20.16 11.46
C ILE A 183 -8.19 21.52 10.95
N LYS A 184 -7.55 21.52 9.75
CA LYS A 184 -7.04 22.76 9.11
C LYS A 184 -6.77 22.54 7.64
N ASP A 185 -6.60 23.61 6.90
CA ASP A 185 -6.00 23.63 5.58
C ASP A 185 -4.45 23.58 5.68
N LEU A 186 -3.78 23.15 4.59
CA LEU A 186 -2.32 23.12 4.44
C LEU A 186 -1.81 24.37 3.76
#